data_ded046096a7dc057f283574caff7d175
#
_entry.id   ded046096a7dc057f283574caff7d175
#
_cell.length_a   1.000
_cell.length_b   1.000
_cell.length_c   1.000
_cell.angle_alpha   90.00
_cell.angle_beta   90.00
_cell.angle_gamma   90.00
#
_symmetry.space_group_name_H-M   'P 1'
#
loop_
_entity.id
_entity.type
_entity.pdbx_description
1 polymer ?
#
loop_
_entity_poly.entity_id
_entity_poly.type
_entity_poly.pdbx_seq_one_letter_code
_entity_poly.pdbx_strand_id
1 'polypeptide(L)'
;PANTKPEGDSAGHASSTTAKITGDGYYTASLSFDRDGWSSPVNGAKKLLLVVSDGTTKLPNSYLKITDIRVNGKSINFTDVGFGAHYGDQYIQATDDYSIIYDDWMVENNSAPWNHKDWNGNVTDNVSAINPDDIKNGMTIDVDFFITSTAGKEPAKDTSSDPVWFPNNTA
;
A
#
# COMPACT_ATOMS: atom_id res chain seq x y z
N PRO A 1 7.47 -6.74 11.45
CA PRO A 1 6.11 -7.20 11.66
C PRO A 1 5.20 -5.98 11.55
N ALA A 2 4.29 -6.03 10.56
CA ALA A 2 3.31 -4.98 10.43
C ALA A 2 2.55 -4.84 11.76
N ASN A 3 2.53 -3.65 12.33
CA ASN A 3 1.77 -3.38 13.52
C ASN A 3 0.29 -3.30 13.09
N THR A 4 -0.39 -4.41 13.21
CA THR A 4 -1.80 -4.57 12.83
C THR A 4 -2.75 -4.16 13.94
N LYS A 5 -2.29 -3.31 14.87
CA LYS A 5 -3.15 -2.81 15.92
C LYS A 5 -3.90 -1.58 15.42
N PRO A 6 -5.20 -1.69 15.09
CA PRO A 6 -6.03 -0.51 14.94
C PRO A 6 -6.12 0.15 16.31
N GLU A 7 -5.46 1.28 16.50
CA GLU A 7 -5.65 2.06 17.72
C GLU A 7 -6.98 2.78 17.66
N GLY A 8 -7.73 2.66 18.72
CA GLY A 8 -8.88 3.47 19.01
C GLY A 8 -10.23 2.95 18.54
N ASP A 9 -10.29 1.81 17.87
CA ASP A 9 -11.57 1.18 17.58
C ASP A 9 -11.68 -0.17 18.30
N SER A 10 -12.68 -0.26 19.15
CA SER A 10 -13.05 -1.49 19.86
C SER A 10 -13.61 -2.58 18.93
N ALA A 11 -13.67 -2.35 17.62
CA ALA A 11 -14.39 -3.20 16.68
C ALA A 11 -13.53 -3.82 15.57
N GLY A 12 -12.24 -3.48 15.41
CA GLY A 12 -11.50 -3.90 14.24
C GLY A 12 -10.28 -4.76 14.53
N HIS A 13 -10.36 -6.07 14.37
CA HIS A 13 -9.19 -6.92 14.25
C HIS A 13 -8.81 -7.04 12.77
N ALA A 14 -7.64 -6.50 12.39
CA ALA A 14 -7.11 -6.66 11.06
C ALA A 14 -5.82 -7.47 11.08
N SER A 15 -5.65 -8.36 10.12
CA SER A 15 -4.37 -9.01 9.85
C SER A 15 -3.82 -8.50 8.53
N SER A 16 -2.53 -8.25 8.47
CA SER A 16 -1.85 -7.86 7.23
C SER A 16 -0.93 -8.96 6.75
N THR A 17 -0.88 -9.16 5.45
CA THR A 17 0.16 -9.96 4.82
C THR A 17 1.25 -9.01 4.36
N THR A 18 2.48 -9.25 4.81
CA THR A 18 3.63 -8.46 4.41
C THR A 18 4.31 -9.11 3.21
N ALA A 19 4.42 -8.37 2.11
CA ALA A 19 5.33 -8.75 1.04
C ALA A 19 6.77 -8.48 1.48
N LYS A 20 7.67 -9.41 1.21
CA LYS A 20 9.11 -9.18 1.40
C LYS A 20 9.64 -8.44 0.17
N ILE A 21 9.98 -7.17 0.37
CA ILE A 21 10.55 -6.34 -0.69
C ILE A 21 12.05 -6.60 -0.77
N THR A 22 12.53 -6.95 -1.97
CA THR A 22 13.93 -7.27 -2.24
C THR A 22 14.60 -6.31 -3.23
N GLY A 23 13.88 -5.31 -3.71
CA GLY A 23 14.36 -4.32 -4.68
C GLY A 23 13.27 -3.93 -5.66
N ASP A 24 13.69 -3.52 -6.86
CA ASP A 24 12.77 -3.18 -7.95
C ASP A 24 11.88 -4.38 -8.29
N GLY A 25 10.57 -4.18 -8.38
CA GLY A 25 9.65 -5.25 -8.67
C GLY A 25 8.20 -4.93 -8.32
N TYR A 26 7.32 -5.91 -8.54
CA TYR A 26 5.88 -5.85 -8.30
C TYR A 26 5.54 -6.61 -7.04
N TYR A 27 4.66 -6.03 -6.24
CA TYR A 27 4.27 -6.53 -4.92
C TYR A 27 2.79 -6.33 -4.67
N THR A 28 2.25 -7.14 -3.78
CA THR A 28 0.89 -6.97 -3.23
C THR A 28 0.96 -6.96 -1.72
N ALA A 29 0.33 -5.98 -1.10
CA ALA A 29 0.05 -5.95 0.33
C ALA A 29 -1.45 -6.19 0.55
N SER A 30 -1.78 -7.06 1.51
CA SER A 30 -3.16 -7.42 1.80
C SER A 30 -3.51 -7.14 3.25
N LEU A 31 -4.69 -6.61 3.49
CA LEU A 31 -5.28 -6.39 4.80
C LEU A 31 -6.58 -7.18 4.88
N SER A 32 -6.72 -8.03 5.90
CA SER A 32 -7.92 -8.82 6.14
C SER A 32 -8.54 -8.46 7.48
N PHE A 33 -9.84 -8.25 7.49
CA PHE A 33 -10.67 -7.99 8.67
C PHE A 33 -11.42 -9.24 9.15
N ASP A 34 -11.14 -10.39 8.54
CA ASP A 34 -11.64 -11.69 8.96
C ASP A 34 -10.52 -12.46 9.67
N ARG A 35 -10.60 -12.49 11.00
CA ARG A 35 -9.56 -13.09 11.82
C ARG A 35 -10.14 -13.70 13.10
N ASP A 36 -9.67 -14.90 13.44
CA ASP A 36 -9.92 -15.57 14.74
C ASP A 36 -11.39 -15.70 15.12
N GLY A 37 -12.28 -15.90 14.13
CA GLY A 37 -13.72 -15.99 14.36
C GLY A 37 -14.40 -14.62 14.53
N TRP A 38 -13.69 -13.55 14.40
CA TRP A 38 -14.20 -12.19 14.28
C TRP A 38 -14.21 -11.79 12.82
N SER A 39 -15.39 -11.47 12.35
CA SER A 39 -15.61 -10.96 11.01
C SER A 39 -16.35 -9.63 11.14
N SER A 40 -15.64 -8.55 10.90
CA SER A 40 -16.26 -7.22 10.93
C SER A 40 -15.79 -6.41 9.73
N PRO A 41 -16.72 -6.03 8.86
CA PRO A 41 -16.37 -5.20 7.72
C PRO A 41 -15.89 -3.82 8.16
N VAL A 42 -15.04 -3.20 7.34
CA VAL A 42 -14.61 -1.83 7.52
C VAL A 42 -15.81 -0.89 7.50
N ASN A 43 -15.94 -0.07 8.53
CA ASN A 43 -17.01 0.92 8.62
C ASN A 43 -16.60 2.32 8.13
N GLY A 44 -15.54 2.37 7.35
CA GLY A 44 -14.90 3.56 6.82
C GLY A 44 -13.43 3.64 7.26
N ALA A 45 -12.60 4.28 6.46
CA ALA A 45 -11.22 4.54 6.86
C ALA A 45 -11.09 5.94 7.41
N LYS A 46 -10.43 6.05 8.56
CA LYS A 46 -9.86 7.31 9.01
C LYS A 46 -8.43 7.48 8.50
N LYS A 47 -7.71 6.35 8.41
CA LYS A 47 -6.35 6.33 7.89
C LYS A 47 -6.07 4.98 7.22
N LEU A 48 -5.53 5.02 6.01
CA LEU A 48 -5.04 3.86 5.29
C LEU A 48 -3.66 4.18 4.70
N LEU A 49 -2.64 3.48 5.18
CA LEU A 49 -1.25 3.66 4.79
C LEU A 49 -0.68 2.38 4.20
N LEU A 50 0.12 2.51 3.17
CA LEU A 50 1.03 1.47 2.70
C LEU A 50 2.42 1.77 3.25
N VAL A 51 2.93 0.93 4.15
CA VAL A 51 4.19 1.14 4.86
C VAL A 51 5.24 0.15 4.39
N VAL A 52 6.42 0.66 4.07
CA VAL A 52 7.62 -0.11 3.76
C VAL A 52 8.58 0.01 4.94
N SER A 53 8.62 -1.02 5.77
CA SER A 53 9.47 -1.03 6.97
C SER A 53 10.95 -0.95 6.61
N ASP A 54 11.68 -0.08 7.30
CA ASP A 54 13.09 0.24 7.08
C ASP A 54 13.38 0.75 5.64
N GLY A 55 12.39 1.28 4.94
CA GLY A 55 12.53 1.75 3.55
C GLY A 55 13.63 2.78 3.38
N THR A 56 13.74 3.73 4.31
CA THR A 56 14.77 4.80 4.26
C THR A 56 16.20 4.26 4.25
N THR A 57 16.42 3.12 4.87
CA THR A 57 17.77 2.51 5.02
C THR A 57 18.02 1.39 4.02
N LYS A 58 17.01 0.57 3.72
CA LYS A 58 17.15 -0.61 2.86
C LYS A 58 16.87 -0.33 1.39
N LEU A 59 16.07 0.70 1.11
CA LEU A 59 15.65 1.08 -0.24
C LEU A 59 15.82 2.61 -0.45
N PRO A 60 17.00 3.17 -0.15
CA PRO A 60 17.21 4.61 -0.29
C PRO A 60 16.99 5.05 -1.74
N ASN A 61 16.33 6.17 -1.91
CA ASN A 61 15.99 6.75 -3.23
C ASN A 61 15.07 5.88 -4.09
N SER A 62 14.26 5.03 -3.50
CA SER A 62 13.25 4.29 -4.22
C SER A 62 11.98 5.10 -4.42
N TYR A 63 11.25 4.75 -5.46
CA TYR A 63 9.95 5.30 -5.82
C TYR A 63 8.93 4.17 -5.81
N LEU A 64 7.69 4.50 -5.47
CA LEU A 64 6.61 3.54 -5.42
C LEU A 64 5.42 4.06 -6.23
N LYS A 65 4.79 3.16 -6.98
CA LYS A 65 3.52 3.43 -7.64
C LYS A 65 2.50 2.36 -7.27
N ILE A 66 1.36 2.77 -6.77
CA ILE A 66 0.20 1.89 -6.61
C ILE A 66 -0.40 1.65 -8.01
N THR A 67 -0.63 0.40 -8.35
CA THR A 67 -1.15 -0.02 -9.66
C THR A 67 -2.58 -0.50 -9.61
N ASP A 68 -3.04 -1.01 -8.46
CA ASP A 68 -4.43 -1.38 -8.22
C ASP A 68 -4.76 -1.36 -6.72
N ILE A 69 -5.99 -1.05 -6.39
CA ILE A 69 -6.55 -1.20 -5.04
C ILE A 69 -7.85 -1.99 -5.19
N ARG A 70 -7.93 -3.13 -4.52
CA ARG A 70 -9.11 -3.99 -4.53
C ARG A 70 -9.73 -4.09 -3.15
N VAL A 71 -11.04 -4.01 -3.12
CA VAL A 71 -11.85 -4.25 -1.92
C VAL A 71 -12.72 -5.47 -2.19
N ASN A 72 -12.61 -6.49 -1.35
CA ASN A 72 -13.27 -7.78 -1.54
C ASN A 72 -13.00 -8.38 -2.95
N GLY A 73 -11.77 -8.23 -3.45
CA GLY A 73 -11.34 -8.72 -4.77
C GLY A 73 -11.76 -7.85 -5.95
N LYS A 74 -12.47 -6.74 -5.74
CA LYS A 74 -12.92 -5.84 -6.80
C LYS A 74 -12.14 -4.54 -6.78
N SER A 75 -11.57 -4.15 -7.94
CA SER A 75 -10.86 -2.87 -8.09
C SER A 75 -11.77 -1.67 -7.85
N ILE A 76 -11.22 -0.68 -7.15
CA ILE A 76 -11.84 0.62 -6.91
C ILE A 76 -11.07 1.72 -7.66
N ASN A 77 -11.70 2.89 -7.83
CA ASN A 77 -11.02 4.04 -8.40
C ASN A 77 -10.05 4.65 -7.38
N PHE A 78 -8.88 5.05 -7.87
CA PHE A 78 -7.90 5.75 -7.05
C PHE A 78 -7.06 6.73 -7.90
N THR A 79 -6.40 7.65 -7.23
CA THR A 79 -5.43 8.58 -7.82
C THR A 79 -4.03 8.29 -7.28
N ASP A 80 -3.00 8.75 -7.99
CA ASP A 80 -1.62 8.57 -7.54
C ASP A 80 -1.36 9.30 -6.22
N VAL A 81 -0.57 8.68 -5.37
CA VAL A 81 -0.07 9.23 -4.10
C VAL A 81 1.44 9.24 -4.09
N GLY A 82 2.02 10.06 -3.24
CA GLY A 82 3.44 10.07 -3.02
C GLY A 82 3.92 8.95 -2.11
N PHE A 83 5.22 8.73 -2.18
CA PHE A 83 5.96 7.80 -1.34
C PHE A 83 7.19 8.50 -0.78
N GLY A 84 7.49 8.27 0.48
CA GLY A 84 8.66 8.88 1.11
C GLY A 84 8.79 8.58 2.58
N ALA A 85 9.78 9.23 3.19
CA ALA A 85 10.17 9.03 4.57
C ALA A 85 9.08 9.52 5.55
N HIS A 86 9.08 8.89 6.70
CA HIS A 86 8.24 9.29 7.82
C HIS A 86 8.54 10.71 8.32
N TYR A 87 7.47 11.43 8.64
CA TYR A 87 7.56 12.64 9.42
C TYR A 87 6.36 12.77 10.39
N GLY A 88 6.65 12.59 11.68
CA GLY A 88 5.72 12.96 12.75
C GLY A 88 4.52 12.04 12.99
N ASP A 89 4.40 10.91 12.30
CA ASP A 89 3.31 9.97 12.55
C ASP A 89 3.69 8.98 13.67
N GLN A 90 2.86 8.90 14.70
CA GLN A 90 3.10 8.03 15.87
C GLN A 90 3.01 6.52 15.56
N TYR A 91 2.45 6.14 14.38
CA TYR A 91 2.24 4.75 13.99
C TYR A 91 3.32 4.20 13.08
N ILE A 92 4.24 5.05 12.62
CA ILE A 92 5.29 4.72 11.67
C ILE A 92 6.66 4.94 12.34
N GLN A 93 7.59 4.03 12.10
CA GLN A 93 8.95 4.18 12.61
C GLN A 93 9.74 5.20 11.78
N ALA A 94 10.72 5.87 12.39
CA ALA A 94 11.53 6.89 11.72
C ALA A 94 12.33 6.36 10.50
N THR A 95 12.51 5.05 10.41
CA THR A 95 13.21 4.38 9.30
C THR A 95 12.29 3.88 8.19
N ASP A 96 10.97 4.03 8.37
CA ASP A 96 10.00 3.54 7.40
C ASP A 96 9.76 4.59 6.31
N ASP A 97 9.49 4.12 5.09
CA ASP A 97 8.86 4.90 4.04
C ASP A 97 7.40 4.50 3.89
N TYR A 98 6.55 5.41 3.44
CA TYR A 98 5.14 5.13 3.31
C TYR A 98 4.44 5.93 2.20
N SER A 99 3.29 5.43 1.78
CA SER A 99 2.31 6.14 0.97
C SER A 99 1.02 6.32 1.75
N ILE A 100 0.42 7.49 1.66
CA ILE A 100 -0.88 7.79 2.27
C ILE A 100 -1.97 7.51 1.23
N ILE A 101 -2.67 6.39 1.39
CA ILE A 101 -3.82 6.09 0.54
C ILE A 101 -5.02 6.95 0.95
N TYR A 102 -5.19 7.15 2.25
CA TYR A 102 -6.18 8.06 2.81
C TYR A 102 -5.80 8.46 4.24
N ASP A 103 -6.00 9.74 4.58
CA ASP A 103 -5.86 10.27 5.95
C ASP A 103 -6.86 11.41 6.14
N ASP A 104 -7.92 11.19 6.94
CA ASP A 104 -8.99 12.16 7.17
C ASP A 104 -8.47 13.42 7.88
N TRP A 105 -7.57 13.25 8.83
CA TRP A 105 -7.01 14.39 9.57
C TRP A 105 -6.19 15.31 8.66
N MET A 106 -5.39 14.72 7.76
CA MET A 106 -4.61 15.49 6.79
C MET A 106 -5.50 16.22 5.78
N VAL A 107 -6.55 15.56 5.32
CA VAL A 107 -7.54 16.18 4.42
C VAL A 107 -8.25 17.34 5.12
N GLU A 108 -8.74 17.15 6.35
CA GLU A 108 -9.46 18.16 7.10
C GLU A 108 -8.58 19.37 7.49
N ASN A 109 -7.31 19.13 7.76
CA ASN A 109 -6.38 20.18 8.21
C ASN A 109 -5.52 20.76 7.06
N ASN A 110 -5.78 20.37 5.81
CA ASN A 110 -4.99 20.75 4.65
C ASN A 110 -3.47 20.57 4.91
N SER A 111 -3.14 19.42 5.49
CA SER A 111 -1.78 19.02 5.84
C SER A 111 -1.27 17.98 4.85
N ALA A 112 -0.01 18.07 4.48
CA ALA A 112 0.60 17.14 3.54
C ALA A 112 1.92 16.59 4.11
N PRO A 113 2.30 15.35 3.73
CA PRO A 113 3.58 14.78 4.13
C PRO A 113 4.73 15.50 3.44
N TRP A 114 5.83 15.67 4.17
CA TRP A 114 7.02 16.29 3.61
C TRP A 114 7.83 15.26 2.81
N ASN A 115 8.44 15.73 1.72
CA ASN A 115 9.35 14.93 0.89
C ASN A 115 8.74 13.69 0.22
N HIS A 116 7.42 13.56 0.18
CA HIS A 116 6.81 12.54 -0.64
C HIS A 116 6.93 12.90 -2.12
N LYS A 117 7.27 11.92 -2.91
CA LYS A 117 7.40 12.06 -4.36
C LYS A 117 6.52 11.03 -5.05
N ASP A 118 5.96 11.40 -6.20
CA ASP A 118 5.36 10.43 -7.10
C ASP A 118 6.43 9.50 -7.70
N TRP A 119 6.01 8.48 -8.41
CA TRP A 119 6.95 7.55 -9.01
C TRP A 119 7.83 8.15 -10.12
N ASN A 120 7.48 9.35 -10.64
CA ASN A 120 8.31 10.13 -11.57
C ASN A 120 9.34 11.02 -10.84
N GLY A 121 9.31 11.06 -9.51
CA GLY A 121 10.21 11.85 -8.69
C GLY A 121 9.74 13.28 -8.43
N ASN A 122 8.51 13.65 -8.81
CA ASN A 122 7.95 14.97 -8.52
C ASN A 122 7.37 15.00 -7.11
N VAL A 123 7.57 16.11 -6.40
CA VAL A 123 6.95 16.32 -5.09
C VAL A 123 5.43 16.30 -5.25
N THR A 124 4.77 15.58 -4.38
CA THR A 124 3.31 15.51 -4.32
C THR A 124 2.82 15.55 -2.88
N ASP A 125 1.70 16.19 -2.68
CA ASP A 125 1.04 16.40 -1.38
C ASP A 125 -0.33 15.70 -1.30
N ASN A 126 -0.63 14.80 -2.25
CA ASN A 126 -1.88 14.07 -2.23
C ASN A 126 -1.96 13.12 -1.02
N VAL A 127 -2.99 13.31 -0.19
CA VAL A 127 -3.26 12.53 1.03
C VAL A 127 -4.59 11.80 0.98
N SER A 128 -5.20 11.74 -0.19
CA SER A 128 -6.48 11.08 -0.44
C SER A 128 -6.51 10.49 -1.84
N ALA A 129 -6.03 9.26 -1.96
CA ALA A 129 -6.05 8.53 -3.23
C ALA A 129 -7.43 7.96 -3.57
N ILE A 130 -8.24 7.65 -2.54
CA ILE A 130 -9.51 6.96 -2.67
C ILE A 130 -10.66 7.80 -2.09
N ASN A 131 -11.89 7.48 -2.53
CA ASN A 131 -13.07 7.85 -1.75
C ASN A 131 -13.20 6.86 -0.58
N PRO A 132 -13.20 7.32 0.69
CA PRO A 132 -13.30 6.42 1.84
C PRO A 132 -14.59 5.59 1.87
N ASP A 133 -15.64 6.00 1.15
CA ASP A 133 -16.86 5.22 1.00
C ASP A 133 -16.65 3.95 0.17
N ASP A 134 -15.67 3.93 -0.74
CA ASP A 134 -15.41 2.77 -1.59
C ASP A 134 -14.84 1.57 -0.82
N ILE A 135 -14.31 1.79 0.39
CA ILE A 135 -13.81 0.73 1.26
C ILE A 135 -14.79 0.32 2.36
N LYS A 136 -15.95 0.96 2.46
CA LYS A 136 -17.01 0.52 3.40
C LYS A 136 -17.43 -0.90 3.10
N ASN A 137 -17.66 -1.68 4.17
CA ASN A 137 -17.99 -3.10 4.12
C ASN A 137 -16.90 -3.99 3.49
N GLY A 138 -15.69 -3.47 3.35
CA GLY A 138 -14.54 -4.25 2.94
C GLY A 138 -14.16 -5.28 4.02
N MET A 139 -13.98 -6.53 3.61
CA MET A 139 -13.41 -7.60 4.44
C MET A 139 -11.95 -7.82 4.11
N THR A 140 -11.57 -7.55 2.88
CA THR A 140 -10.19 -7.59 2.41
C THR A 140 -9.88 -6.34 1.60
N ILE A 141 -8.69 -5.80 1.78
CA ILE A 141 -8.15 -4.72 0.97
C ILE A 141 -6.79 -5.18 0.47
N ASP A 142 -6.64 -5.27 -0.85
CA ASP A 142 -5.38 -5.58 -1.50
C ASP A 142 -4.87 -4.34 -2.22
N VAL A 143 -3.59 -4.07 -2.07
CA VAL A 143 -2.89 -2.98 -2.74
C VAL A 143 -1.77 -3.57 -3.58
N ASP A 144 -1.90 -3.49 -4.90
CA ASP A 144 -0.83 -3.83 -5.82
C ASP A 144 0.01 -2.60 -6.11
N PHE A 145 1.30 -2.76 -6.08
CA PHE A 145 2.24 -1.67 -6.32
C PHE A 145 3.55 -2.20 -6.91
N PHE A 146 4.32 -1.31 -7.47
CA PHE A 146 5.72 -1.59 -7.75
C PHE A 146 6.64 -0.63 -7.01
N ILE A 147 7.86 -1.09 -6.80
CA ILE A 147 8.98 -0.27 -6.34
C ILE A 147 10.02 -0.23 -7.46
N THR A 148 10.59 0.94 -7.67
CA THR A 148 11.66 1.17 -8.63
C THR A 148 12.74 2.09 -8.05
N SER A 149 13.99 1.80 -8.35
CA SER A 149 15.13 2.65 -8.02
C SER A 149 15.36 3.79 -9.01
N THR A 150 14.61 3.82 -10.12
CA THR A 150 14.74 4.83 -11.19
C THR A 150 13.41 5.53 -11.40
N ALA A 151 13.35 6.82 -11.09
CA ALA A 151 12.16 7.64 -11.29
C ALA A 151 11.61 7.52 -12.72
N GLY A 152 10.28 7.34 -12.84
CA GLY A 152 9.59 7.26 -14.12
C GLY A 152 9.87 6.00 -14.93
N LYS A 153 10.60 5.03 -14.38
CA LYS A 153 10.90 3.77 -15.07
C LYS A 153 10.27 2.61 -14.32
N GLU A 154 9.29 1.99 -14.96
CA GLU A 154 8.64 0.78 -14.43
C GLU A 154 9.65 -0.38 -14.37
N PRO A 155 9.65 -1.19 -13.28
CA PRO A 155 10.54 -2.36 -13.19
C PRO A 155 10.16 -3.40 -14.24
N ALA A 156 11.13 -4.23 -14.62
CA ALA A 156 10.86 -5.36 -15.50
C ALA A 156 9.86 -6.31 -14.81
N LYS A 157 8.86 -6.78 -15.56
CA LYS A 157 8.00 -7.85 -15.08
C LYS A 157 8.80 -9.13 -15.00
N ASP A 158 8.73 -9.82 -13.86
CA ASP A 158 9.29 -11.15 -13.75
C ASP A 158 8.40 -12.11 -14.54
N THR A 159 8.88 -12.51 -15.71
CA THR A 159 8.21 -13.50 -16.56
C THR A 159 8.56 -14.93 -16.17
N SER A 160 9.39 -15.13 -15.13
CA SER A 160 9.80 -16.46 -14.68
C SER A 160 8.66 -17.27 -14.04
N SER A 161 7.56 -16.60 -13.66
CA SER A 161 6.34 -17.24 -13.13
C SER A 161 5.28 -17.50 -14.19
N ASP A 162 5.49 -17.10 -15.45
CA ASP A 162 4.59 -17.49 -16.52
C ASP A 162 4.58 -19.03 -16.61
N PRO A 163 3.40 -19.69 -16.64
CA PRO A 163 3.34 -21.13 -16.70
C PRO A 163 4.08 -21.57 -17.97
N VAL A 164 5.14 -22.36 -17.79
CA VAL A 164 5.86 -22.96 -18.92
C VAL A 164 4.89 -23.88 -19.63
N TRP A 165 4.43 -23.43 -20.77
CA TRP A 165 3.57 -24.24 -21.64
C TRP A 165 4.43 -25.35 -22.22
N PHE A 166 4.32 -26.56 -21.65
CA PHE A 166 4.88 -27.75 -22.26
C PHE A 166 3.95 -28.11 -23.41
N PRO A 167 4.39 -28.04 -24.69
CA PRO A 167 3.60 -28.61 -25.75
C PRO A 167 3.43 -30.09 -25.48
N ASN A 168 2.20 -30.56 -25.41
CA ASN A 168 1.91 -31.97 -25.33
C ASN A 168 2.58 -32.66 -26.51
N ASN A 169 3.63 -33.40 -26.24
CA ASN A 169 4.20 -34.36 -27.19
C ASN A 169 3.18 -35.52 -27.29
N THR A 170 2.21 -35.40 -28.16
CA THR A 170 1.44 -36.52 -28.64
C THR A 170 2.28 -37.20 -29.72
N ALA A 171 2.98 -38.24 -29.30
CA ALA A 171 3.48 -39.23 -30.24
C ALA A 171 2.34 -40.14 -30.68
#